data_f9d8f9780aa60e3d6127419dd70b1f87
#
_entry.id   f9d8f9780aa60e3d6127419dd70b1f87
#
_cell.length_a   1.000
_cell.length_b   1.000
_cell.length_c   1.000
_cell.angle_alpha   90.00
_cell.angle_beta   90.00
_cell.angle_gamma   90.00
#
_symmetry.space_group_name_H-M   'P 1'
#
loop_
_entity.id
_entity.type
_entity.pdbx_description
1 polymer ?
#
loop_
_entity_poly.entity_id
_entity_poly.type
_entity_poly.pdbx_seq_one_letter_code
_entity_poly.pdbx_strand_id
1 'polypeptide(L)'
;VVPLVAGRVSMVGDSVMLGAVDDLGAGLTGEVVADAAVSRQVDVGLDLLRYWRDTGYLGNSVVVHLGNNGVFTDQQFDELADILSGVPTVVVVTTRNQYTWQDEVNDVIRRGVERHPGVRLLDWHAATAPHADWLWDDGMHLRPEGAAAYAALVAESLR
;
A
#
# COMPACT_ATOMS: atom_id res chain seq x y z
N VAL A 1 -23.02 -8.58 4.66
CA VAL A 1 -21.95 -7.58 4.74
C VAL A 1 -21.15 -7.85 6.01
N VAL A 2 -19.88 -8.17 5.87
CA VAL A 2 -18.98 -8.36 7.03
C VAL A 2 -18.67 -6.99 7.63
N PRO A 3 -18.80 -6.80 8.95
CA PRO A 3 -18.57 -5.49 9.56
C PRO A 3 -17.07 -5.11 9.50
N LEU A 4 -16.81 -3.84 9.20
CA LEU A 4 -15.47 -3.25 9.28
C LEU A 4 -15.18 -2.73 10.70
N VAL A 5 -13.91 -2.78 11.11
CA VAL A 5 -13.50 -2.22 12.40
C VAL A 5 -13.36 -0.70 12.27
N ALA A 6 -14.25 0.03 12.94
CA ALA A 6 -14.27 1.49 12.92
C ALA A 6 -13.00 2.08 13.55
N GLY A 7 -12.43 3.09 12.91
CA GLY A 7 -11.21 3.77 13.37
C GLY A 7 -9.92 2.96 13.18
N ARG A 8 -10.00 1.75 12.60
CA ARG A 8 -8.80 0.97 12.27
C ARG A 8 -8.30 1.32 10.87
N VAL A 9 -6.99 1.50 10.73
CA VAL A 9 -6.27 1.51 9.46
C VAL A 9 -5.56 0.17 9.30
N SER A 10 -5.98 -0.60 8.30
CA SER A 10 -5.34 -1.86 7.93
C SER A 10 -4.36 -1.64 6.78
N MET A 11 -3.13 -2.10 6.93
CA MET A 11 -2.09 -1.91 5.93
C MET A 11 -1.48 -3.24 5.53
N VAL A 12 -1.35 -3.48 4.24
CA VAL A 12 -0.69 -4.68 3.68
C VAL A 12 0.41 -4.24 2.73
N GLY A 13 1.61 -4.73 2.95
CA GLY A 13 2.75 -4.35 2.15
C GLY A 13 3.87 -5.38 2.09
N ASP A 14 4.91 -5.04 1.35
CA ASP A 14 6.15 -5.79 1.23
C ASP A 14 7.27 -5.19 2.10
N SER A 15 8.54 -5.46 1.77
CA SER A 15 9.69 -4.99 2.52
C SER A 15 9.83 -3.46 2.59
N VAL A 16 9.28 -2.72 1.64
CA VAL A 16 9.32 -1.25 1.67
C VAL A 16 8.43 -0.73 2.79
N MET A 17 7.18 -1.17 2.87
CA MET A 17 6.29 -0.83 3.99
C MET A 17 6.85 -1.32 5.32
N LEU A 18 7.44 -2.53 5.34
CA LEU A 18 8.09 -3.07 6.55
C LEU A 18 9.17 -2.12 7.09
N GLY A 19 9.93 -1.48 6.22
CA GLY A 19 10.94 -0.50 6.59
C GLY A 19 10.39 0.78 7.23
N ALA A 20 9.09 1.04 7.15
CA ALA A 20 8.41 2.19 7.75
C ALA A 20 7.46 1.81 8.89
N VAL A 21 7.37 0.54 9.28
CA VAL A 21 6.32 0.05 10.18
C VAL A 21 6.30 0.78 11.53
N ASP A 22 7.47 1.13 12.06
CA ASP A 22 7.59 1.85 13.33
C ASP A 22 7.11 3.32 13.24
N ASP A 23 7.08 3.89 12.03
CA ASP A 23 6.67 5.27 11.77
C ASP A 23 5.20 5.39 11.35
N LEU A 24 4.58 4.29 10.88
CA LEU A 24 3.24 4.32 10.25
C LEU A 24 2.11 4.83 11.14
N GLY A 25 2.27 4.78 12.46
CA GLY A 25 1.31 5.35 13.40
C GLY A 25 1.37 6.86 13.55
N ALA A 26 2.44 7.50 13.08
CA ALA A 26 2.65 8.93 13.24
C ALA A 26 1.63 9.74 12.43
N GLY A 27 0.94 10.67 13.08
CA GLY A 27 -0.07 11.52 12.45
C GLY A 27 -1.42 10.84 12.19
N LEU A 28 -1.59 9.60 12.62
CA LEU A 28 -2.87 8.87 12.56
C LEU A 28 -3.54 8.82 13.94
N THR A 29 -4.86 8.94 13.93
CA THR A 29 -5.70 8.71 15.12
C THR A 29 -6.42 7.38 14.95
N GLY A 30 -6.37 6.54 15.98
CA GLY A 30 -6.98 5.22 15.93
C GLY A 30 -5.96 4.09 15.84
N GLU A 31 -6.47 2.89 15.65
CA GLU A 31 -5.64 1.68 15.59
C GLU A 31 -5.00 1.50 14.21
N VAL A 32 -3.70 1.29 14.19
CA VAL A 32 -2.97 0.93 12.96
C VAL A 32 -2.54 -0.53 13.06
N VAL A 33 -2.93 -1.32 12.06
CA VAL A 33 -2.53 -2.72 11.91
C VAL A 33 -1.81 -2.83 10.56
N ALA A 34 -0.50 -3.02 10.60
CA ALA A 34 0.32 -3.19 9.41
C ALA A 34 0.88 -4.60 9.36
N ASP A 35 0.57 -5.33 8.31
CA ASP A 35 1.17 -6.62 7.98
C ASP A 35 2.02 -6.45 6.72
N ALA A 36 3.31 -6.33 6.91
CA ALA A 36 4.29 -6.16 5.85
C ALA A 36 5.37 -7.24 5.97
N ALA A 37 5.79 -7.79 4.85
CA ALA A 37 6.73 -8.90 4.84
C ALA A 37 7.71 -8.81 3.66
N VAL A 38 8.95 -9.24 3.93
CA VAL A 38 9.99 -9.37 2.91
C VAL A 38 9.51 -10.30 1.78
N SER A 39 9.77 -9.90 0.55
CA SER A 39 9.48 -10.67 -0.67
C SER A 39 7.99 -11.00 -0.90
N ARG A 40 7.07 -10.31 -0.22
CA ARG A 40 5.63 -10.56 -0.43
C ARG A 40 5.23 -10.29 -1.87
N GLN A 41 4.56 -11.28 -2.48
CA GLN A 41 3.96 -11.18 -3.79
C GLN A 41 2.54 -10.63 -3.70
N VAL A 42 2.01 -10.13 -4.81
CA VAL A 42 0.68 -9.51 -4.86
C VAL A 42 -0.43 -10.49 -4.45
N ASP A 43 -0.42 -11.71 -4.98
CA ASP A 43 -1.41 -12.75 -4.68
C ASP A 43 -1.46 -13.08 -3.18
N VAL A 44 -0.31 -13.17 -2.52
CA VAL A 44 -0.24 -13.41 -1.06
C VAL A 44 -0.86 -12.25 -0.28
N GLY A 45 -0.62 -11.02 -0.72
CA GLY A 45 -1.26 -9.84 -0.12
C GLY A 45 -2.78 -9.81 -0.32
N LEU A 46 -3.27 -10.21 -1.50
CA LEU A 46 -4.69 -10.34 -1.78
C LEU A 46 -5.36 -11.41 -0.90
N ASP A 47 -4.72 -12.54 -0.70
CA ASP A 47 -5.20 -13.61 0.19
C ASP A 47 -5.34 -13.12 1.64
N LEU A 48 -4.37 -12.36 2.12
CA LEU A 48 -4.43 -11.76 3.45
C LEU A 48 -5.60 -10.77 3.59
N LEU A 49 -5.77 -9.88 2.61
CA LEU A 49 -6.88 -8.92 2.60
C LEU A 49 -8.23 -9.63 2.56
N ARG A 50 -8.35 -10.69 1.79
CA ARG A 50 -9.56 -11.54 1.72
C ARG A 50 -9.85 -12.18 3.07
N TYR A 51 -8.82 -12.73 3.71
CA TYR A 51 -8.95 -13.32 5.05
C TYR A 51 -9.41 -12.27 6.08
N TRP A 52 -8.80 -11.09 6.10
CA TRP A 52 -9.20 -10.00 7.01
C TRP A 52 -10.63 -9.53 6.77
N ARG A 53 -11.04 -9.41 5.49
CA ARG A 53 -12.42 -9.10 5.15
C ARG A 53 -13.38 -10.15 5.69
N ASP A 54 -13.12 -11.43 5.40
CA ASP A 54 -14.04 -12.54 5.69
C ASP A 54 -14.15 -12.82 7.20
N THR A 55 -13.14 -12.46 7.97
CA THR A 55 -13.12 -12.61 9.44
C THR A 55 -13.58 -11.35 10.19
N GLY A 56 -13.93 -10.27 9.50
CA GLY A 56 -14.31 -9.01 10.14
C GLY A 56 -13.15 -8.28 10.83
N TYR A 57 -11.93 -8.56 10.40
CA TYR A 57 -10.72 -7.93 10.94
C TYR A 57 -10.34 -6.64 10.19
N LEU A 58 -10.85 -6.46 8.99
CA LEU A 58 -10.52 -5.32 8.11
C LEU A 58 -11.02 -4.00 8.72
N GLY A 59 -10.16 -2.99 8.71
CA GLY A 59 -10.52 -1.63 9.13
C GLY A 59 -11.35 -0.89 8.09
N ASN A 60 -11.87 0.26 8.47
CA ASN A 60 -12.61 1.15 7.55
C ASN A 60 -11.70 2.05 6.69
N SER A 61 -10.39 1.92 6.88
CA SER A 61 -9.36 2.47 5.99
C SER A 61 -8.32 1.39 5.68
N VAL A 62 -7.92 1.30 4.42
CA VAL A 62 -6.95 0.28 3.97
C VAL A 62 -5.87 0.92 3.10
N VAL A 63 -4.61 0.57 3.36
CA VAL A 63 -3.46 0.96 2.53
C VAL A 63 -2.78 -0.30 2.00
N VAL A 64 -2.52 -0.33 0.69
CA VAL A 64 -1.85 -1.46 0.03
C VAL A 64 -0.61 -0.98 -0.71
N HIS A 65 0.54 -1.57 -0.38
CA HIS A 65 1.80 -1.31 -1.08
C HIS A 65 2.45 -2.62 -1.50
N LEU A 66 2.12 -3.07 -2.68
CA LEU A 66 2.57 -4.33 -3.29
C LEU A 66 3.05 -4.08 -4.72
N GLY A 67 3.83 -5.00 -5.26
CA GLY A 67 4.35 -4.94 -6.63
C GLY A 67 5.84 -4.62 -6.72
N ASN A 68 6.54 -4.38 -5.61
CA ASN A 68 8.00 -4.24 -5.63
C ASN A 68 8.72 -5.56 -5.94
N ASN A 69 8.11 -6.71 -5.63
CA ASN A 69 8.75 -8.02 -5.75
C ASN A 69 8.31 -8.84 -6.97
N GLY A 70 7.58 -8.23 -7.90
CA GLY A 70 7.13 -8.94 -9.09
C GLY A 70 5.92 -8.32 -9.76
N VAL A 71 5.31 -9.07 -10.64
CA VAL A 71 4.20 -8.62 -11.47
C VAL A 71 2.96 -8.28 -10.63
N PHE A 72 2.30 -7.20 -11.00
CA PHE A 72 0.96 -6.83 -10.56
C PHE A 72 0.11 -6.66 -11.81
N THR A 73 -0.91 -7.48 -12.01
CA THR A 73 -1.73 -7.47 -13.22
C THR A 73 -2.98 -6.61 -13.06
N ASP A 74 -3.56 -6.16 -14.18
CA ASP A 74 -4.87 -5.49 -14.17
C ASP A 74 -5.95 -6.35 -13.50
N GLN A 75 -5.96 -7.67 -13.75
CA GLN A 75 -6.89 -8.58 -13.10
C GLN A 75 -6.70 -8.63 -11.59
N GLN A 76 -5.46 -8.64 -11.10
CA GLN A 76 -5.19 -8.61 -9.65
C GLN A 76 -5.61 -7.27 -9.03
N PHE A 77 -5.49 -6.15 -9.76
CA PHE A 77 -5.99 -4.86 -9.27
C PHE A 77 -7.52 -4.85 -9.18
N ASP A 78 -8.21 -5.38 -10.18
CA ASP A 78 -9.67 -5.49 -10.16
C ASP A 78 -10.13 -6.41 -9.01
N GLU A 79 -9.42 -7.51 -8.75
CA GLU A 79 -9.66 -8.38 -7.59
C GLU A 79 -9.42 -7.65 -6.26
N LEU A 80 -8.36 -6.84 -6.15
CA LEU A 80 -8.12 -5.98 -4.99
C LEU A 80 -9.31 -5.05 -4.72
N ALA A 81 -9.80 -4.38 -5.76
CA ALA A 81 -10.94 -3.48 -5.65
C ALA A 81 -12.22 -4.20 -5.23
N ASP A 82 -12.44 -5.42 -5.72
CA ASP A 82 -13.58 -6.26 -5.32
C ASP A 82 -13.47 -6.71 -3.86
N ILE A 83 -12.28 -7.14 -3.41
CA ILE A 83 -12.05 -7.52 -2.01
C ILE A 83 -12.35 -6.35 -1.07
N LEU A 84 -11.95 -5.14 -1.45
CA LEU A 84 -12.08 -3.93 -0.65
C LEU A 84 -13.37 -3.15 -0.95
N SER A 85 -14.28 -3.74 -1.71
CA SER A 85 -15.60 -3.15 -1.98
C SER A 85 -16.34 -2.86 -0.68
N GLY A 86 -16.81 -1.63 -0.51
CA GLY A 86 -17.46 -1.18 0.73
C GLY A 86 -16.53 -0.63 1.81
N VAL A 87 -15.20 -0.69 1.63
CA VAL A 87 -14.26 0.03 2.50
C VAL A 87 -14.29 1.52 2.14
N PRO A 88 -14.57 2.42 3.10
CA PRO A 88 -14.74 3.84 2.81
C PRO A 88 -13.49 4.53 2.26
N THR A 89 -12.31 4.10 2.72
CA THR A 89 -11.04 4.70 2.29
C THR A 89 -10.05 3.61 1.91
N VAL A 90 -9.72 3.53 0.63
CA VAL A 90 -8.73 2.61 0.08
C VAL A 90 -7.64 3.41 -0.62
N VAL A 91 -6.39 3.16 -0.26
CA VAL A 91 -5.20 3.77 -0.87
C VAL A 91 -4.30 2.68 -1.41
N VAL A 92 -3.90 2.81 -2.67
CA VAL A 92 -2.89 1.95 -3.29
C VAL A 92 -1.66 2.79 -3.63
N VAL A 93 -0.49 2.27 -3.26
CA VAL A 93 0.80 2.97 -3.36
C VAL A 93 1.56 2.47 -4.58
N THR A 94 2.11 3.38 -5.40
CA THR A 94 3.01 3.01 -6.50
C THR A 94 4.36 2.54 -5.97
N THR A 95 5.09 1.78 -6.78
CA THR A 95 6.37 1.20 -6.41
C THR A 95 7.55 2.07 -6.82
N ARG A 96 8.62 2.00 -6.06
CA ARG A 96 9.93 2.57 -6.39
C ARG A 96 11.01 1.52 -6.16
N ASN A 97 11.61 1.08 -7.26
CA ASN A 97 12.69 0.10 -7.26
C ASN A 97 13.52 0.25 -8.55
N GLN A 98 14.46 -0.65 -8.78
CA GLN A 98 15.28 -0.66 -9.99
C GLN A 98 15.04 -1.90 -10.88
N TYR A 99 13.94 -2.62 -10.64
CA TYR A 99 13.58 -3.79 -11.41
C TYR A 99 12.87 -3.44 -12.72
N THR A 100 12.98 -4.32 -13.68
CA THR A 100 12.42 -4.13 -15.02
C THR A 100 10.90 -4.08 -15.07
N TRP A 101 10.22 -4.59 -14.06
CA TRP A 101 8.74 -4.60 -13.97
C TRP A 101 8.15 -3.35 -13.31
N GLN A 102 8.97 -2.43 -12.77
CA GLN A 102 8.48 -1.26 -12.04
C GLN A 102 7.47 -0.42 -12.85
N ASP A 103 7.83 -0.09 -14.09
CA ASP A 103 7.00 0.80 -14.89
C ASP A 103 5.67 0.15 -15.24
N GLU A 104 5.68 -1.14 -15.64
CA GLU A 104 4.45 -1.89 -15.90
C GLU A 104 3.55 -1.99 -14.66
N VAL A 105 4.13 -2.29 -13.50
CA VAL A 105 3.38 -2.34 -12.23
C VAL A 105 2.75 -0.99 -11.90
N ASN A 106 3.49 0.09 -12.03
CA ASN A 106 2.96 1.43 -11.77
C ASN A 106 1.88 1.84 -12.76
N ASP A 107 2.00 1.45 -14.01
CA ASP A 107 0.96 1.67 -15.03
C ASP A 107 -0.32 0.89 -14.72
N VAL A 108 -0.20 -0.36 -14.27
CA VAL A 108 -1.34 -1.16 -13.79
C VAL A 108 -2.03 -0.46 -12.62
N ILE A 109 -1.26 0.02 -11.64
CA ILE A 109 -1.83 0.70 -10.47
C ILE A 109 -2.58 1.97 -10.89
N ARG A 110 -1.99 2.80 -11.75
CA ARG A 110 -2.64 4.03 -12.23
C ARG A 110 -3.91 3.75 -13.02
N ARG A 111 -3.87 2.81 -13.97
CA ARG A 111 -5.07 2.39 -14.73
C ARG A 111 -6.13 1.80 -13.81
N GLY A 112 -5.71 1.03 -12.79
CA GLY A 112 -6.62 0.44 -11.81
C GLY A 112 -7.37 1.51 -11.01
N VAL A 113 -6.67 2.52 -10.53
CA VAL A 113 -7.28 3.65 -9.80
C VAL A 113 -8.28 4.41 -10.72
N GLU A 114 -7.94 4.60 -11.99
CA GLU A 114 -8.87 5.23 -12.95
C GLU A 114 -10.15 4.39 -13.16
N ARG A 115 -10.04 3.05 -13.20
CA ARG A 115 -11.20 2.14 -13.35
C ARG A 115 -12.03 2.04 -12.07
N HIS A 116 -11.44 2.28 -10.91
CA HIS A 116 -12.09 2.11 -9.60
C HIS A 116 -12.08 3.42 -8.80
N PRO A 117 -13.06 4.34 -9.03
CA PRO A 117 -13.04 5.69 -8.43
C PRO A 117 -13.07 5.72 -6.90
N GLY A 118 -13.42 4.60 -6.25
CA GLY A 118 -13.35 4.44 -4.78
C GLY A 118 -11.93 4.20 -4.24
N VAL A 119 -10.96 3.97 -5.12
CA VAL A 119 -9.56 3.74 -4.76
C VAL A 119 -8.74 5.00 -5.00
N ARG A 120 -7.95 5.41 -4.02
CA ARG A 120 -7.04 6.55 -4.10
C ARG A 120 -5.63 6.10 -4.45
N LEU A 121 -4.90 6.93 -5.17
CA LEU A 121 -3.48 6.73 -5.48
C LEU A 121 -2.61 7.48 -4.48
N LEU A 122 -1.61 6.82 -3.90
CA LEU A 122 -0.43 7.45 -3.34
C LEU A 122 0.76 7.22 -4.29
N ASP A 123 1.17 8.25 -5.02
CA ASP A 123 2.26 8.13 -5.99
C ASP A 123 3.63 8.26 -5.30
N TRP A 124 4.06 7.19 -4.62
CA TRP A 124 5.36 7.07 -3.98
C TRP A 124 6.52 7.18 -4.99
N HIS A 125 6.32 6.64 -6.19
CA HIS A 125 7.31 6.75 -7.26
C HIS A 125 7.62 8.21 -7.60
N ALA A 126 6.59 9.02 -7.78
CA ALA A 126 6.75 10.44 -8.04
C ALA A 126 7.31 11.20 -6.83
N ALA A 127 6.84 10.88 -5.61
CA ALA A 127 7.30 11.52 -4.40
C ALA A 127 8.81 11.32 -4.15
N THR A 128 9.34 10.14 -4.47
CA THR A 128 10.77 9.82 -4.28
C THR A 128 11.68 10.37 -5.37
N ALA A 129 11.14 10.84 -6.51
CA ALA A 129 11.95 11.28 -7.64
C ALA A 129 12.98 12.38 -7.27
N PRO A 130 12.63 13.44 -6.50
CA PRO A 130 13.59 14.45 -6.05
C PRO A 130 14.36 14.07 -4.78
N HIS A 131 14.10 12.89 -4.20
CA HIS A 131 14.57 12.50 -2.86
C HIS A 131 15.34 11.18 -2.86
N ALA A 132 16.46 11.12 -3.61
CA ALA A 132 17.36 9.96 -3.56
C ALA A 132 17.89 9.67 -2.15
N ASP A 133 17.97 10.70 -1.31
CA ASP A 133 18.40 10.64 0.10
C ASP A 133 17.39 9.88 1.01
N TRP A 134 16.17 9.66 0.57
CA TRP A 134 15.20 8.85 1.30
C TRP A 134 15.41 7.34 1.16
N LEU A 135 16.19 6.93 0.18
CA LEU A 135 16.40 5.53 -0.18
C LEU A 135 17.84 5.11 0.04
N TRP A 136 18.03 3.83 0.36
CA TRP A 136 19.37 3.24 0.32
C TRP A 136 19.87 3.13 -1.13
N ASP A 137 21.13 2.74 -1.29
CA ASP A 137 21.79 2.68 -2.61
C ASP A 137 21.13 1.70 -3.59
N ASP A 138 20.27 0.80 -3.10
CA ASP A 138 19.45 -0.07 -3.94
C ASP A 138 18.27 0.65 -4.63
N GLY A 139 18.02 1.92 -4.28
CA GLY A 139 16.96 2.73 -4.86
C GLY A 139 15.53 2.25 -4.54
N MET A 140 15.38 1.49 -3.45
CA MET A 140 14.11 0.86 -3.08
C MET A 140 13.83 0.94 -1.57
N HIS A 141 14.73 0.40 -0.74
CA HIS A 141 14.53 0.34 0.71
C HIS A 141 14.77 1.69 1.38
N LEU A 142 14.02 1.94 2.45
CA LEU A 142 13.93 3.25 3.09
C LEU A 142 15.08 3.51 4.06
N ARG A 143 15.70 4.69 3.95
CA ARG A 143 16.46 5.28 5.03
C ARG A 143 15.51 5.83 6.12
N PRO A 144 16.00 6.17 7.32
CA PRO A 144 15.13 6.73 8.37
C PRO A 144 14.31 7.94 7.91
N GLU A 145 14.89 8.85 7.14
CA GLU A 145 14.20 10.01 6.59
C GLU A 145 13.13 9.62 5.58
N GLY A 146 13.40 8.60 4.78
CA GLY A 146 12.44 8.02 3.84
C GLY A 146 11.28 7.33 4.55
N ALA A 147 11.53 6.62 5.65
CA ALA A 147 10.50 5.99 6.47
C ALA A 147 9.54 7.03 7.08
N ALA A 148 10.10 8.12 7.63
CA ALA A 148 9.32 9.22 8.17
C ALA A 148 8.48 9.91 7.08
N ALA A 149 9.06 10.16 5.90
CA ALA A 149 8.37 10.76 4.76
C ALA A 149 7.25 9.84 4.23
N TYR A 150 7.52 8.54 4.12
CA TYR A 150 6.54 7.53 3.73
C TYR A 150 5.33 7.54 4.67
N ALA A 151 5.57 7.48 5.98
CA ALA A 151 4.51 7.50 6.98
C ALA A 151 3.67 8.79 6.92
N ALA A 152 4.31 9.96 6.71
CA ALA A 152 3.62 11.24 6.57
C ALA A 152 2.70 11.27 5.33
N LEU A 153 3.19 10.77 4.19
CA LEU A 153 2.39 10.70 2.95
C LEU A 153 1.24 9.71 3.07
N VAL A 154 1.45 8.56 3.73
CA VAL A 154 0.36 7.62 4.03
C VAL A 154 -0.71 8.30 4.89
N ALA A 155 -0.32 8.99 5.97
CA ALA A 155 -1.27 9.70 6.84
C ALA A 155 -2.05 10.78 6.07
N GLU A 156 -1.40 11.51 5.17
CA GLU A 156 -2.06 12.52 4.33
C GLU A 156 -3.07 11.89 3.37
N SER A 157 -2.72 10.77 2.73
CA SER A 157 -3.59 10.08 1.78
C SER A 157 -4.88 9.53 2.38
N LEU A 158 -4.91 9.36 3.70
CA LEU A 158 -6.05 8.84 4.46
C LEU A 158 -7.04 9.93 4.95
N ARG A 159 -6.70 11.20 4.76
CA ARG A 159 -7.56 12.35 5.13
C ARG A 159 -8.68 12.61 4.09
#